data_f5c55c8098de2df748294a8cad9b7f98
#
_entry.id   f5c55c8098de2df748294a8cad9b7f98
#
_cell.length_a   1.000
_cell.length_b   1.000
_cell.length_c   1.000
_cell.angle_alpha   90.00
_cell.angle_beta   90.00
_cell.angle_gamma   90.00
#
_symmetry.space_group_name_H-M   'P 1'
#
loop_
_entity.id
_entity.type
_entity.pdbx_description
1 polymer ?
#
loop_
_entity_poly.entity_id
_entity_poly.type
_entity_poly.pdbx_seq_one_letter_code
_entity_poly.pdbx_strand_id
1 'polypeptide(L)'
;MLDLAVDALRGLAAFPAEQVAAMSLRKSGLDLDALWERKRRMIEQTPGLSVNRSGEGYDDLGGIENAKAFGRRILQGSVAPKAVVFIDEIEKAMAGAAGDSSGVSQDLLGTLLTYMQDHAATGVIAVGPPGSGKSAWAKATGNTGKVPTVVFDLGGMKGSLVGESEAHIRAALKVVSAIADNKVT
;
A
#
# COMPACT_ATOMS: atom_id res chain seq x y z
N MET A 1 18.99 12.46 8.20
CA MET A 1 18.87 12.69 6.73
C MET A 1 19.20 11.45 5.91
N LEU A 2 20.32 10.77 6.19
CA LEU A 2 20.71 9.55 5.47
C LEU A 2 19.67 8.44 5.63
N ASP A 3 19.16 8.18 6.83
CA ASP A 3 18.14 7.16 7.10
C ASP A 3 16.84 7.41 6.32
N LEU A 4 16.40 8.66 6.24
CA LEU A 4 15.22 9.05 5.47
C LEU A 4 15.42 8.83 3.96
N ALA A 5 16.64 9.04 3.46
CA ALA A 5 16.96 8.75 2.07
C ALA A 5 16.99 7.25 1.79
N VAL A 6 17.54 6.45 2.72
CA VAL A 6 17.53 4.99 2.64
C VAL A 6 16.09 4.45 2.65
N ASP A 7 15.24 4.95 3.54
CA ASP A 7 13.83 4.56 3.59
C ASP A 7 13.07 4.96 2.31
N ALA A 8 13.40 6.12 1.75
CA ALA A 8 12.81 6.55 0.49
C ALA A 8 13.27 5.69 -0.71
N LEU A 9 14.48 5.13 -0.70
CA LEU A 9 14.98 4.25 -1.75
C LEU A 9 14.61 2.77 -1.54
N ARG A 10 14.18 2.40 -0.35
CA ARG A 10 13.81 1.03 0.00
C ARG A 10 12.74 0.49 -0.95
N GLY A 11 12.89 -0.76 -1.36
CA GLY A 11 11.97 -1.44 -2.28
C GLY A 11 12.17 -1.10 -3.76
N LEU A 12 13.11 -0.22 -4.10
CA LEU A 12 13.54 -0.04 -5.47
C LEU A 12 14.68 -1.01 -5.81
N ALA A 13 14.72 -1.51 -7.04
CA ALA A 13 15.88 -2.23 -7.54
C ALA A 13 17.09 -1.28 -7.63
N ALA A 14 18.33 -1.82 -7.66
CA ALA A 14 19.55 -1.02 -7.56
C ALA A 14 19.63 0.10 -8.60
N PHE A 15 19.41 -0.21 -9.87
CA PHE A 15 19.52 0.78 -10.95
C PHE A 15 18.41 1.88 -10.85
N PRO A 16 17.11 1.58 -10.68
CA PRO A 16 16.11 2.59 -10.37
C PRO A 16 16.43 3.43 -9.13
N ALA A 17 16.94 2.83 -8.06
CA ALA A 17 17.32 3.56 -6.84
C ALA A 17 18.43 4.58 -7.12
N GLU A 18 19.43 4.18 -7.88
CA GLU A 18 20.54 5.04 -8.31
C GLU A 18 20.05 6.21 -9.17
N GLN A 19 19.18 5.93 -10.15
CA GLN A 19 18.57 6.97 -10.99
C GLN A 19 17.75 7.96 -10.16
N VAL A 20 16.88 7.48 -9.28
CA VAL A 20 16.03 8.31 -8.42
C VAL A 20 16.89 9.18 -7.51
N ALA A 21 17.94 8.62 -6.91
CA ALA A 21 18.88 9.37 -6.08
C ALA A 21 19.62 10.46 -6.89
N ALA A 22 20.21 10.09 -8.03
CA ALA A 22 20.93 11.03 -8.90
C ALA A 22 20.06 12.18 -9.37
N MET A 23 18.81 11.89 -9.80
CA MET A 23 17.85 12.91 -10.25
C MET A 23 17.28 13.77 -9.11
N SER A 24 17.47 13.38 -7.86
CA SER A 24 17.04 14.13 -6.68
C SER A 24 18.16 14.94 -6.02
N LEU A 25 19.37 14.89 -6.59
CA LEU A 25 20.50 15.71 -6.15
C LEU A 25 20.31 17.17 -6.60
N ARG A 26 20.54 18.10 -5.66
CA ARG A 26 20.53 19.54 -5.87
C ARG A 26 21.87 20.11 -5.40
N LYS A 27 22.15 21.37 -5.74
CA LYS A 27 23.33 22.07 -5.22
C LYS A 27 23.35 22.16 -3.69
N SER A 28 22.17 22.15 -3.06
CA SER A 28 21.97 22.17 -1.62
C SER A 28 22.03 20.79 -0.95
N GLY A 29 22.20 19.71 -1.69
CA GLY A 29 22.16 18.34 -1.21
C GLY A 29 21.03 17.51 -1.82
N LEU A 30 20.67 16.42 -1.16
CA LEU A 30 19.61 15.52 -1.62
C LEU A 30 18.22 16.10 -1.29
N ASP A 31 17.40 16.27 -2.32
CA ASP A 31 16.01 16.70 -2.23
C ASP A 31 15.12 15.47 -1.91
N LEU A 32 14.77 15.32 -0.62
CA LEU A 32 13.99 14.18 -0.14
C LEU A 32 12.56 14.16 -0.70
N ASP A 33 11.95 15.31 -0.88
CA ASP A 33 10.58 15.40 -1.41
C ASP A 33 10.54 14.96 -2.87
N ALA A 34 11.52 15.40 -3.66
CA ALA A 34 11.70 14.95 -5.05
C ALA A 34 11.97 13.44 -5.12
N LEU A 35 12.73 12.89 -4.17
CA LEU A 35 13.05 11.47 -4.10
C LEU A 35 11.78 10.64 -3.80
N TRP A 36 11.00 11.05 -2.79
CA TRP A 36 9.72 10.41 -2.46
C TRP A 36 8.71 10.49 -3.60
N GLU A 37 8.62 11.63 -4.28
CA GLU A 37 7.68 11.78 -5.42
C GLU A 37 8.06 10.86 -6.59
N ARG A 38 9.35 10.70 -6.88
CA ARG A 38 9.82 9.76 -7.91
C ARG A 38 9.52 8.31 -7.54
N LYS A 39 9.76 7.92 -6.29
CA LYS A 39 9.39 6.61 -5.80
C LYS A 39 7.89 6.33 -5.97
N ARG A 40 7.04 7.29 -5.59
CA ARG A 40 5.57 7.17 -5.76
C ARG A 40 5.21 6.89 -7.22
N ARG A 41 5.76 7.68 -8.14
CA ARG A 41 5.51 7.48 -9.58
C ARG A 41 5.93 6.10 -10.06
N MET A 42 6.99 5.55 -9.54
CA MET A 42 7.41 4.19 -9.89
C MET A 42 6.44 3.13 -9.38
N ILE A 43 5.93 3.28 -8.17
CA ILE A 43 4.90 2.40 -7.61
C ILE A 43 3.62 2.47 -8.46
N GLU A 44 3.20 3.68 -8.83
CA GLU A 44 2.00 3.97 -9.62
C GLU A 44 2.07 3.49 -11.08
N GLN A 45 3.26 3.09 -11.57
CA GLN A 45 3.39 2.42 -12.87
C GLN A 45 2.87 0.97 -12.84
N THR A 46 2.72 0.40 -11.65
CA THR A 46 2.15 -0.94 -11.49
C THR A 46 0.62 -0.86 -11.51
N PRO A 47 -0.06 -1.56 -12.42
CA PRO A 47 -1.51 -1.54 -12.50
C PRO A 47 -2.16 -1.85 -11.16
N GLY A 48 -3.18 -1.08 -10.77
CA GLY A 48 -3.92 -1.24 -9.54
C GLY A 48 -3.20 -0.76 -8.28
N LEU A 49 -1.99 -0.20 -8.36
CA LEU A 49 -1.32 0.45 -7.23
C LEU A 49 -1.37 1.98 -7.36
N SER A 50 -1.66 2.63 -6.25
CA SER A 50 -1.47 4.06 -6.09
C SER A 50 -0.95 4.38 -4.69
N VAL A 51 -0.36 5.56 -4.50
CA VAL A 51 0.14 5.99 -3.19
C VAL A 51 -0.71 7.13 -2.68
N ASN A 52 -1.23 6.99 -1.45
CA ASN A 52 -2.02 8.04 -0.83
C ASN A 52 -1.18 9.32 -0.70
N ARG A 53 -1.74 10.43 -1.19
CA ARG A 53 -1.09 11.76 -1.18
C ARG A 53 -1.75 12.73 -0.20
N SER A 54 -2.84 12.31 0.49
CA SER A 54 -3.42 13.18 1.51
C SER A 54 -2.40 13.35 2.64
N GLY A 55 -2.24 14.57 3.13
CA GLY A 55 -1.39 14.87 4.28
C GLY A 55 -2.06 14.59 5.61
N GLU A 56 -3.33 14.14 5.60
CA GLU A 56 -4.14 13.94 6.80
C GLU A 56 -3.63 12.78 7.64
N GLY A 57 -3.45 13.05 8.94
CA GLY A 57 -3.15 12.05 9.95
C GLY A 57 -4.35 11.82 10.87
N TYR A 58 -4.16 11.03 11.92
CA TYR A 58 -5.22 10.74 12.89
C TYR A 58 -5.74 11.98 13.62
N ASP A 59 -4.91 13.02 13.75
CA ASP A 59 -5.28 14.24 14.46
C ASP A 59 -6.26 15.11 13.65
N ASP A 60 -6.29 14.90 12.32
CA ASP A 60 -7.20 15.57 11.40
C ASP A 60 -8.58 14.87 11.32
N LEU A 61 -8.70 13.66 11.88
CA LEU A 61 -9.94 12.89 11.86
C LEU A 61 -10.77 13.16 13.13
N GLY A 62 -12.02 13.54 12.97
CA GLY A 62 -12.98 13.66 14.07
C GLY A 62 -13.53 12.31 14.53
N GLY A 63 -13.69 12.12 15.85
CA GLY A 63 -14.24 10.87 16.41
C GLY A 63 -13.31 9.67 16.27
N ILE A 64 -13.86 8.46 16.37
CA ILE A 64 -13.15 7.16 16.23
C ILE A 64 -11.89 7.02 17.12
N GLU A 65 -11.90 7.61 18.33
CA GLU A 65 -10.72 7.68 19.21
C GLU A 65 -10.14 6.30 19.56
N ASN A 66 -11.01 5.29 19.76
CA ASN A 66 -10.55 3.93 20.02
C ASN A 66 -9.78 3.33 18.84
N ALA A 67 -10.24 3.57 17.61
CA ALA A 67 -9.55 3.12 16.39
C ALA A 67 -8.22 3.84 16.20
N LYS A 68 -8.17 5.15 16.48
CA LYS A 68 -6.91 5.93 16.45
C LYS A 68 -5.92 5.41 17.50
N ALA A 69 -6.36 5.17 18.72
CA ALA A 69 -5.51 4.63 19.79
C ALA A 69 -4.97 3.23 19.43
N PHE A 70 -5.82 2.37 18.83
CA PHE A 70 -5.41 1.07 18.34
C PHE A 70 -4.36 1.19 17.24
N GLY A 71 -4.61 2.04 16.22
CA GLY A 71 -3.66 2.26 15.14
C GLY A 71 -2.30 2.81 15.63
N ARG A 72 -2.30 3.76 16.56
CA ARG A 72 -1.06 4.27 17.16
C ARG A 72 -0.26 3.17 17.85
N ARG A 73 -0.90 2.24 18.54
CA ARG A 73 -0.20 1.10 19.18
C ARG A 73 0.47 0.18 18.16
N ILE A 74 -0.17 -0.07 17.02
CA ILE A 74 0.43 -0.84 15.93
C ILE A 74 1.65 -0.12 15.38
N LEU A 75 1.54 1.19 15.13
CA LEU A 75 2.60 2.01 14.54
C LEU A 75 3.80 2.21 15.48
N GLN A 76 3.59 2.11 16.80
CA GLN A 76 4.62 2.29 17.84
C GLN A 76 5.15 0.98 18.39
N GLY A 77 4.66 -0.16 17.93
CA GLY A 77 5.12 -1.48 18.36
C GLY A 77 6.57 -1.77 17.99
N SER A 78 7.14 -2.79 18.62
CA SER A 78 8.53 -3.23 18.35
C SER A 78 8.74 -3.69 16.90
N VAL A 79 7.67 -4.05 16.22
CA VAL A 79 7.65 -4.43 14.80
C VAL A 79 6.72 -3.46 14.05
N ALA A 80 7.09 -2.18 14.06
CA ALA A 80 6.33 -1.16 13.33
C ALA A 80 6.35 -1.45 11.82
N PRO A 81 5.20 -1.29 11.13
CA PRO A 81 5.13 -1.51 9.69
C PRO A 81 5.99 -0.50 8.91
N LYS A 82 6.56 -0.94 7.79
CA LYS A 82 7.32 -0.07 6.87
C LYS A 82 6.45 0.54 5.78
N ALA A 83 5.25 0.01 5.59
CA ALA A 83 4.23 0.52 4.70
C ALA A 83 2.85 0.09 5.21
N VAL A 84 1.84 0.86 4.89
CA VAL A 84 0.44 0.45 5.05
C VAL A 84 -0.08 0.05 3.68
N VAL A 85 -0.65 -1.14 3.56
CA VAL A 85 -1.36 -1.58 2.36
C VAL A 85 -2.85 -1.46 2.63
N PHE A 86 -3.50 -0.61 1.88
CA PHE A 86 -4.92 -0.36 2.02
C PHE A 86 -5.69 -0.95 0.84
N ILE A 87 -6.52 -1.93 1.11
CA ILE A 87 -7.42 -2.54 0.13
C ILE A 87 -8.81 -1.98 0.40
N ASP A 88 -9.30 -1.15 -0.52
CA ASP A 88 -10.65 -0.58 -0.43
C ASP A 88 -11.67 -1.52 -1.05
N GLU A 89 -12.87 -1.54 -0.49
CA GLU A 89 -14.04 -2.25 -1.05
C GLU A 89 -13.78 -3.75 -1.34
N ILE A 90 -13.03 -4.41 -0.46
CA ILE A 90 -12.70 -5.84 -0.62
C ILE A 90 -13.96 -6.70 -0.78
N GLU A 91 -15.09 -6.27 -0.20
CA GLU A 91 -16.38 -6.93 -0.33
C GLU A 91 -16.88 -6.97 -1.79
N LYS A 92 -16.54 -5.98 -2.62
CA LYS A 92 -16.90 -5.98 -4.04
C LYS A 92 -16.13 -7.05 -4.81
N ALA A 93 -14.86 -7.26 -4.47
CA ALA A 93 -14.06 -8.33 -5.03
C ALA A 93 -14.61 -9.71 -4.59
N MET A 94 -15.03 -9.83 -3.33
CA MET A 94 -15.62 -11.06 -2.79
C MET A 94 -17.02 -11.34 -3.36
N ALA A 95 -17.87 -10.32 -3.47
CA ALA A 95 -19.20 -10.45 -4.06
C ALA A 95 -19.13 -10.80 -5.55
N GLY A 96 -18.17 -10.20 -6.26
CA GLY A 96 -17.87 -10.55 -7.65
C GLY A 96 -17.47 -12.04 -7.80
N ALA A 97 -16.69 -12.55 -6.85
CA ALA A 97 -16.26 -13.96 -6.86
C ALA A 97 -17.44 -14.95 -6.73
N ALA A 98 -18.51 -14.60 -6.04
CA ALA A 98 -19.71 -15.44 -5.89
C ALA A 98 -20.63 -15.45 -7.13
N GLY A 99 -20.57 -14.40 -7.97
CA GLY A 99 -21.44 -14.23 -9.15
C GLY A 99 -20.68 -14.17 -10.48
N ASP A 100 -19.36 -14.24 -10.45
CA ASP A 100 -18.50 -14.09 -11.63
C ASP A 100 -18.35 -15.42 -12.38
N SER A 101 -19.04 -15.53 -13.50
CA SER A 101 -18.93 -16.69 -14.40
C SER A 101 -17.56 -16.78 -15.10
N SER A 102 -16.76 -15.72 -15.08
CA SER A 102 -15.41 -15.69 -15.68
C SER A 102 -14.31 -16.26 -14.79
N GLY A 103 -14.58 -16.40 -13.47
CA GLY A 103 -13.59 -16.85 -12.48
C GLY A 103 -12.52 -15.81 -12.10
N VAL A 104 -12.41 -14.71 -12.80
CA VAL A 104 -11.34 -13.71 -12.62
C VAL A 104 -11.28 -13.14 -11.21
N SER A 105 -12.45 -12.87 -10.61
CA SER A 105 -12.50 -12.36 -9.24
C SER A 105 -12.08 -13.40 -8.21
N GLN A 106 -12.36 -14.69 -8.46
CA GLN A 106 -11.93 -15.80 -7.62
C GLN A 106 -10.42 -15.99 -7.68
N ASP A 107 -9.83 -15.92 -8.88
CA ASP A 107 -8.39 -16.06 -9.09
C ASP A 107 -7.61 -14.92 -8.44
N LEU A 108 -8.11 -13.67 -8.56
CA LEU A 108 -7.53 -12.50 -7.89
C LEU A 108 -7.52 -12.67 -6.36
N LEU A 109 -8.66 -13.03 -5.80
CA LEU A 109 -8.79 -13.23 -4.36
C LEU A 109 -7.95 -14.42 -3.89
N GLY A 110 -7.94 -15.52 -4.60
CA GLY A 110 -7.13 -16.70 -4.31
C GLY A 110 -5.64 -16.38 -4.29
N THR A 111 -5.15 -15.64 -5.28
CA THR A 111 -3.74 -15.20 -5.35
C THR A 111 -3.37 -14.30 -4.17
N LEU A 112 -4.25 -13.35 -3.79
CA LEU A 112 -4.03 -12.48 -2.64
C LEU A 112 -3.97 -13.27 -1.32
N LEU A 113 -4.93 -14.17 -1.11
CA LEU A 113 -5.01 -14.97 0.11
C LEU A 113 -3.81 -15.93 0.25
N THR A 114 -3.41 -16.58 -0.86
CA THR A 114 -2.20 -17.43 -0.89
C THR A 114 -0.97 -16.62 -0.53
N TYR A 115 -0.81 -15.44 -1.13
CA TYR A 115 0.30 -14.56 -0.80
C TYR A 115 0.32 -14.17 0.70
N MET A 116 -0.83 -13.80 1.25
CA MET A 116 -0.95 -13.44 2.68
C MET A 116 -0.59 -14.62 3.57
N GLN A 117 -0.99 -15.83 3.20
CA GLN A 117 -0.67 -17.06 3.94
C GLN A 117 0.83 -17.38 3.88
N ASP A 118 1.43 -17.34 2.70
CA ASP A 118 2.84 -17.67 2.47
C ASP A 118 3.79 -16.70 3.21
N HIS A 119 3.36 -15.45 3.36
CA HIS A 119 4.15 -14.41 4.03
C HIS A 119 3.72 -14.16 5.48
N ALA A 120 2.80 -14.97 6.02
CA ALA A 120 2.21 -14.78 7.35
C ALA A 120 1.75 -13.32 7.58
N ALA A 121 1.18 -12.73 6.51
CA ALA A 121 0.75 -11.34 6.53
C ALA A 121 -0.38 -11.14 7.56
N THR A 122 -0.24 -10.14 8.39
CA THR A 122 -1.25 -9.74 9.36
C THR A 122 -1.89 -8.43 8.94
N GLY A 123 -3.14 -8.21 9.33
CA GLY A 123 -3.86 -7.03 8.92
C GLY A 123 -5.03 -6.68 9.82
N VAL A 124 -5.69 -5.58 9.51
CA VAL A 124 -6.89 -5.10 10.20
C VAL A 124 -8.04 -5.04 9.21
N ILE A 125 -9.15 -5.67 9.54
CA ILE A 125 -10.38 -5.56 8.77
C ILE A 125 -11.28 -4.52 9.45
N ALA A 126 -11.50 -3.40 8.76
CA ALA A 126 -12.39 -2.34 9.23
C ALA A 126 -13.82 -2.61 8.74
N VAL A 127 -14.74 -2.86 9.67
CA VAL A 127 -16.17 -3.12 9.39
C VAL A 127 -17.01 -1.98 9.93
N GLY A 128 -18.00 -1.55 9.15
CA GLY A 128 -18.93 -0.50 9.57
C GLY A 128 -19.74 0.07 8.41
N PRO A 129 -20.79 0.85 8.69
CA PRO A 129 -21.64 1.42 7.65
C PRO A 129 -20.88 2.38 6.71
N PRO A 130 -21.42 2.68 5.53
CA PRO A 130 -20.88 3.73 4.66
C PRO A 130 -20.76 5.06 5.44
N GLY A 131 -19.69 5.82 5.16
CA GLY A 131 -19.45 7.11 5.82
C GLY A 131 -18.91 7.04 7.26
N SER A 132 -18.65 5.85 7.82
CA SER A 132 -18.11 5.71 9.20
C SER A 132 -16.61 6.02 9.35
N GLY A 133 -15.93 6.50 8.28
CA GLY A 133 -14.54 6.91 8.34
C GLY A 133 -13.51 5.79 8.15
N LYS A 134 -13.89 4.57 7.75
CA LYS A 134 -12.99 3.42 7.55
C LYS A 134 -11.82 3.75 6.60
N SER A 135 -12.14 4.21 5.41
CA SER A 135 -11.11 4.53 4.38
C SER A 135 -10.27 5.73 4.78
N ALA A 136 -10.87 6.73 5.46
CA ALA A 136 -10.13 7.87 6.00
C ALA A 136 -9.14 7.42 7.07
N TRP A 137 -9.56 6.58 8.02
CA TRP A 137 -8.69 6.02 9.05
C TRP A 137 -7.54 5.22 8.45
N ALA A 138 -7.81 4.34 7.49
CA ALA A 138 -6.79 3.53 6.83
C ALA A 138 -5.75 4.39 6.09
N LYS A 139 -6.19 5.41 5.34
CA LYS A 139 -5.30 6.34 4.62
C LYS A 139 -4.47 7.20 5.58
N ALA A 140 -5.06 7.68 6.66
CA ALA A 140 -4.39 8.47 7.68
C ALA A 140 -3.37 7.67 8.52
N THR A 141 -3.50 6.34 8.54
CA THR A 141 -2.59 5.46 9.30
C THR A 141 -1.14 5.63 8.84
N GLY A 142 -0.88 5.62 7.54
CA GLY A 142 0.48 5.79 7.02
C GLY A 142 1.08 7.15 7.38
N ASN A 143 0.32 8.24 7.23
CA ASN A 143 0.80 9.58 7.58
C ASN A 143 1.12 9.69 9.07
N THR A 144 0.26 9.12 9.93
CA THR A 144 0.51 9.09 11.38
C THR A 144 1.78 8.29 11.72
N GLY A 145 2.03 7.19 11.01
CA GLY A 145 3.24 6.36 11.17
C GLY A 145 4.46 6.85 10.39
N LYS A 146 4.33 7.91 9.59
CA LYS A 146 5.38 8.39 8.67
C LYS A 146 5.88 7.31 7.70
N VAL A 147 4.97 6.46 7.26
CA VAL A 147 5.21 5.40 6.28
C VAL A 147 4.26 5.55 5.08
N PRO A 148 4.63 5.09 3.89
CA PRO A 148 3.75 5.18 2.74
C PRO A 148 2.48 4.34 2.93
N THR A 149 1.34 4.91 2.54
CA THR A 149 0.10 4.14 2.35
C THR A 149 -0.06 3.82 0.88
N VAL A 150 0.08 2.55 0.54
CA VAL A 150 -0.14 2.02 -0.80
C VAL A 150 -1.60 1.57 -0.90
N VAL A 151 -2.34 2.18 -1.80
CA VAL A 151 -3.71 1.79 -2.10
C VAL A 151 -3.69 0.70 -3.16
N PHE A 152 -4.35 -0.41 -2.85
CA PHE A 152 -4.40 -1.59 -3.66
C PHE A 152 -5.83 -1.72 -4.24
N ASP A 153 -5.99 -1.33 -5.50
CA ASP A 153 -7.28 -1.37 -6.20
C ASP A 153 -7.45 -2.68 -6.96
N LEU A 154 -8.16 -3.62 -6.37
CA LEU A 154 -8.47 -4.90 -6.99
C LEU A 154 -9.31 -4.75 -8.26
N GLY A 155 -10.15 -3.71 -8.34
CA GLY A 155 -10.96 -3.43 -9.54
C GLY A 155 -10.08 -3.01 -10.72
N GLY A 156 -9.12 -2.13 -10.46
CA GLY A 156 -8.17 -1.65 -11.47
C GLY A 156 -7.17 -2.71 -11.95
N MET A 157 -7.10 -3.85 -11.29
CA MET A 157 -6.24 -4.99 -11.70
C MET A 157 -6.93 -5.95 -12.66
N LYS A 158 -8.25 -5.83 -12.86
CA LYS A 158 -8.98 -6.68 -13.80
C LYS A 158 -8.52 -6.37 -15.23
N GLY A 159 -7.85 -7.33 -15.85
CA GLY A 159 -7.44 -7.25 -17.25
C GLY A 159 -8.59 -7.61 -18.19
N SER A 160 -8.42 -7.28 -19.46
CA SER A 160 -9.37 -7.64 -20.52
C SER A 160 -9.16 -9.06 -21.04
N LEU A 161 -7.98 -9.63 -20.80
CA LEU A 161 -7.59 -10.98 -21.26
C LEU A 161 -7.45 -11.93 -20.07
N VAL A 162 -7.68 -13.21 -20.34
CA VAL A 162 -7.48 -14.30 -19.37
C VAL A 162 -6.00 -14.33 -18.93
N GLY A 163 -5.77 -14.33 -17.63
CA GLY A 163 -4.42 -14.35 -17.04
C GLY A 163 -3.76 -12.98 -16.83
N GLU A 164 -4.24 -11.90 -17.47
CA GLU A 164 -3.69 -10.55 -17.21
C GLU A 164 -3.91 -10.11 -15.75
N SER A 165 -5.09 -10.38 -15.22
CA SER A 165 -5.44 -10.02 -13.83
C SER A 165 -4.53 -10.71 -12.82
N GLU A 166 -4.19 -11.97 -13.04
CA GLU A 166 -3.25 -12.69 -12.18
C GLU A 166 -1.83 -12.13 -12.29
N ALA A 167 -1.38 -11.79 -13.49
CA ALA A 167 -0.07 -11.15 -13.69
C ALA A 167 0.00 -9.78 -13.00
N HIS A 168 -1.06 -8.97 -13.08
CA HIS A 168 -1.13 -7.67 -12.43
C HIS A 168 -1.07 -7.79 -10.90
N ILE A 169 -1.85 -8.69 -10.29
CA ILE A 169 -1.83 -8.87 -8.84
C ILE A 169 -0.48 -9.39 -8.35
N ARG A 170 0.14 -10.33 -9.05
CA ARG A 170 1.48 -10.83 -8.71
C ARG A 170 2.54 -9.73 -8.82
N ALA A 171 2.47 -8.88 -9.84
CA ALA A 171 3.37 -7.72 -9.98
C ALA A 171 3.17 -6.74 -8.84
N ALA A 172 1.92 -6.41 -8.50
CA ALA A 172 1.58 -5.51 -7.40
C ALA A 172 2.06 -6.04 -6.04
N LEU A 173 1.86 -7.33 -5.77
CA LEU A 173 2.31 -7.98 -4.53
C LEU A 173 3.85 -7.98 -4.40
N LYS A 174 4.59 -8.17 -5.51
CA LYS A 174 6.06 -8.03 -5.51
C LYS A 174 6.51 -6.63 -5.13
N VAL A 175 5.85 -5.59 -5.67
CA VAL A 175 6.16 -4.20 -5.33
C VAL A 175 5.86 -3.92 -3.86
N VAL A 176 4.71 -4.36 -3.36
CA VAL A 176 4.31 -4.23 -1.95
C VAL A 176 5.32 -4.93 -1.04
N SER A 177 5.68 -6.17 -1.34
CA SER A 177 6.68 -6.94 -0.56
C SER A 177 8.02 -6.23 -0.50
N ALA A 178 8.48 -5.68 -1.62
CA ALA A 178 9.75 -4.96 -1.68
C ALA A 178 9.72 -3.66 -0.83
N ILE A 179 8.59 -2.92 -0.85
CA ILE A 179 8.42 -1.70 -0.05
C ILE A 179 8.36 -2.03 1.45
N ALA A 180 7.71 -3.12 1.80
CA ALA A 180 7.53 -3.59 3.17
C ALA A 180 8.74 -4.36 3.73
N ASP A 181 9.83 -4.48 2.97
CA ASP A 181 11.05 -5.23 3.36
C ASP A 181 10.74 -6.71 3.64
N ASN A 182 9.92 -7.32 2.79
CA ASN A 182 9.35 -8.67 2.94
C ASN A 182 8.54 -8.90 4.24
N LYS A 183 8.20 -7.83 4.95
CA LYS A 183 7.34 -7.83 6.14
C LYS A 183 6.06 -7.09 5.81
N VAL A 184 5.12 -7.77 5.17
CA VAL A 184 3.77 -7.24 4.93
C VAL A 184 3.00 -7.34 6.24
N THR A 185 2.66 -6.21 6.81
CA THR A 185 1.78 -6.12 7.98
C THR A 185 0.48 -5.48 7.58
#